data_c854e6c2a02ba9ea3d51df82dbe3e8f2
#
_entry.id   c854e6c2a02ba9ea3d51df82dbe3e8f2
#
_cell.length_a   1.000
_cell.length_b   1.000
_cell.length_c   1.000
_cell.angle_alpha   90.00
_cell.angle_beta   90.00
_cell.angle_gamma   90.00
#
_symmetry.space_group_name_H-M   'P 1'
#
loop_
_entity.id
_entity.type
_entity.pdbx_description
1 polymer ?
#
loop_
_entity_poly.entity_id
_entity_poly.type
_entity_poly.pdbx_seq_one_letter_code
_entity_poly.pdbx_strand_id
1 'polypeptide(L)'
;EKVKNNYEKALEWLSETYVMALNIIHYMHDKYAYESIEMALHDKEVYRTLGCGMSGLSIAADSLSACKYAKVYPIYNKDAKTTPGHENEYVEGADDDLIVGYRTEGDFPLYGNDDDRADDIAKWVVSTVMGQVKRLPVYRDAVPTQSILTITSNVEYGKATGAFPSGHKKGTPYAPGANPENGMDSH
;
A
#
# COMPACT_ATOMS: atom_id res chain seq x y z
N GLU A 1 -18.53 -3.23 3.85
CA GLU A 1 -18.68 -1.77 4.07
C GLU A 1 -17.80 -1.27 5.22
N LYS A 2 -17.86 -1.88 6.43
CA LYS A 2 -17.05 -1.45 7.58
C LYS A 2 -15.54 -1.47 7.32
N VAL A 3 -15.03 -2.52 6.66
CA VAL A 3 -13.61 -2.62 6.28
C VAL A 3 -13.22 -1.48 5.34
N LYS A 4 -14.05 -1.22 4.33
CA LYS A 4 -13.81 -0.15 3.36
C LYS A 4 -13.75 1.22 4.04
N ASN A 5 -14.70 1.54 4.91
CA ASN A 5 -14.72 2.80 5.67
C ASN A 5 -13.49 2.97 6.57
N ASN A 6 -13.04 1.88 7.22
CA ASN A 6 -11.82 1.91 8.04
C ASN A 6 -10.57 2.11 7.18
N TYR A 7 -10.53 1.49 6.00
CA TYR A 7 -9.45 1.66 5.04
C TYR A 7 -9.36 3.11 4.54
N GLU A 8 -10.49 3.73 4.19
CA GLU A 8 -10.53 5.14 3.77
C GLU A 8 -10.00 6.08 4.87
N LYS A 9 -10.39 5.87 6.14
CA LYS A 9 -9.89 6.66 7.27
C LYS A 9 -8.38 6.47 7.50
N ALA A 10 -7.89 5.23 7.36
CA ALA A 10 -6.47 4.95 7.46
C ALA A 10 -5.68 5.62 6.33
N LEU A 11 -6.22 5.61 5.10
CA LEU A 11 -5.62 6.29 3.95
C LEU A 11 -5.60 7.81 4.11
N GLU A 12 -6.63 8.42 4.70
CA GLU A 12 -6.65 9.84 5.00
C GLU A 12 -5.47 10.22 5.90
N TRP A 13 -5.34 9.57 7.05
CA TRP A 13 -4.22 9.78 7.97
C TRP A 13 -2.85 9.49 7.31
N LEU A 14 -2.74 8.40 6.56
CA LEU A 14 -1.50 8.03 5.86
C LEU A 14 -1.11 9.09 4.82
N SER A 15 -2.08 9.57 4.04
CA SER A 15 -1.84 10.58 3.00
C SER A 15 -1.38 11.90 3.61
N GLU A 16 -1.99 12.34 4.71
CA GLU A 16 -1.56 13.53 5.44
C GLU A 16 -0.13 13.40 5.94
N THR A 17 0.19 12.28 6.60
CA THR A 17 1.54 12.01 7.10
C THR A 17 2.56 11.97 5.97
N TYR A 18 2.23 11.31 4.87
CA TYR A 18 3.11 11.14 3.72
C TYR A 18 3.40 12.48 3.02
N VAL A 19 2.37 13.25 2.70
CA VAL A 19 2.54 14.56 2.06
C VAL A 19 3.28 15.53 2.97
N MET A 20 2.99 15.52 4.27
CA MET A 20 3.72 16.34 5.25
C MET A 20 5.22 15.98 5.27
N ALA A 21 5.55 14.68 5.27
CA ALA A 21 6.94 14.23 5.23
C ALA A 21 7.64 14.67 3.94
N LEU A 22 6.98 14.55 2.78
CA LEU A 22 7.52 15.01 1.49
C LEU A 22 7.72 16.53 1.49
N ASN A 23 6.78 17.30 2.02
CA ASN A 23 6.90 18.76 2.13
C ASN A 23 8.12 19.17 2.98
N ILE A 24 8.37 18.46 4.10
CA ILE A 24 9.54 18.68 4.94
C ILE A 24 10.83 18.36 4.18
N ILE A 25 10.88 17.25 3.47
CA ILE A 25 12.03 16.83 2.68
C ILE A 25 12.35 17.89 1.60
N HIS A 26 11.34 18.33 0.84
CA HIS A 26 11.51 19.36 -0.18
C HIS A 26 11.94 20.70 0.40
N TYR A 27 11.32 21.13 1.51
CA TYR A 27 11.75 22.33 2.23
C TYR A 27 13.22 22.26 2.69
N MET A 28 13.64 21.10 3.22
CA MET A 28 15.02 20.90 3.68
C MET A 28 16.03 20.91 2.53
N HIS A 29 15.69 20.34 1.37
CA HIS A 29 16.51 20.43 0.18
C HIS A 29 16.63 21.90 -0.27
N ASP A 30 15.51 22.60 -0.31
CA ASP A 30 15.47 23.97 -0.80
C ASP A 30 16.19 24.96 0.14
N LYS A 31 16.25 24.66 1.43
CA LYS A 31 17.06 25.41 2.40
C LYS A 31 18.54 25.49 2.02
N TYR A 32 19.05 24.50 1.28
CA TYR A 32 20.41 24.46 0.77
C TYR A 32 20.50 24.92 -0.71
N ALA A 33 19.51 25.66 -1.18
CA ALA A 33 19.41 26.20 -2.53
C ALA A 33 19.39 25.13 -3.65
N TYR A 34 18.99 23.91 -3.32
CA TYR A 34 18.95 22.79 -4.29
C TYR A 34 18.05 23.12 -5.50
N GLU A 35 16.82 23.51 -5.25
CA GLU A 35 15.88 23.90 -6.30
C GLU A 35 16.37 25.12 -7.08
N SER A 36 16.96 26.13 -6.41
CA SER A 36 17.46 27.33 -7.07
C SER A 36 18.59 27.04 -8.07
N ILE A 37 19.43 26.04 -7.76
CA ILE A 37 20.50 25.60 -8.66
C ILE A 37 19.90 24.86 -9.86
N GLU A 38 18.95 23.97 -9.65
CA GLU A 38 18.28 23.25 -10.75
C GLU A 38 17.48 24.20 -11.62
N MET A 39 16.78 25.17 -11.05
CA MET A 39 16.00 26.17 -11.77
C MET A 39 16.82 27.03 -12.72
N ALA A 40 18.12 27.18 -12.48
CA ALA A 40 19.01 27.88 -13.41
C ALA A 40 19.14 27.19 -14.77
N LEU A 41 18.74 25.91 -14.87
CA LEU A 41 18.78 25.09 -16.08
C LEU A 41 17.40 25.02 -16.79
N HIS A 42 16.38 25.66 -16.23
CA HIS A 42 15.02 25.63 -16.76
C HIS A 42 14.59 26.97 -17.39
N ASP A 43 13.57 26.88 -18.26
CA ASP A 43 12.90 28.05 -18.82
C ASP A 43 12.08 28.80 -17.77
N LYS A 44 11.54 29.96 -18.17
CA LYS A 44 10.83 30.88 -17.26
C LYS A 44 9.61 30.30 -16.57
N GLU A 45 8.91 29.37 -17.22
CA GLU A 45 7.69 28.74 -16.67
C GLU A 45 8.00 27.31 -16.27
N VAL A 46 7.97 27.04 -14.97
CA VAL A 46 8.22 25.72 -14.42
C VAL A 46 6.95 25.15 -13.86
N TYR A 47 6.52 24.03 -14.43
CA TYR A 47 5.43 23.22 -13.89
C TYR A 47 5.98 22.24 -12.86
N ARG A 48 5.71 22.53 -11.60
CA ARG A 48 6.18 21.67 -10.50
C ARG A 48 5.23 20.51 -10.29
N THR A 49 5.76 19.32 -10.20
CA THR A 49 5.02 18.11 -9.81
C THR A 49 5.62 17.52 -8.54
N LEU A 50 4.76 16.89 -7.74
CA LEU A 50 5.18 16.08 -6.60
C LEU A 50 4.81 14.63 -6.88
N GLY A 51 5.82 13.77 -7.07
CA GLY A 51 5.61 12.33 -7.26
C GLY A 51 5.23 11.65 -5.96
N CYS A 52 3.99 11.16 -5.87
CA CYS A 52 3.50 10.39 -4.74
C CYS A 52 3.43 8.92 -5.13
N GLY A 53 4.40 8.14 -4.68
CA GLY A 53 4.45 6.71 -5.00
C GLY A 53 3.66 5.85 -4.02
N MET A 54 3.05 4.78 -4.53
CA MET A 54 2.45 3.73 -3.71
C MET A 54 2.99 2.35 -4.10
N SER A 55 3.02 1.44 -3.14
CA SER A 55 3.44 0.04 -3.32
C SER A 55 2.42 -0.88 -2.67
N GLY A 56 2.32 -2.12 -3.15
CA GLY A 56 1.42 -3.12 -2.58
C GLY A 56 -0.02 -3.07 -3.10
N LEU A 57 -0.24 -2.54 -4.32
CA LEU A 57 -1.58 -2.46 -4.92
C LEU A 57 -2.27 -3.83 -4.99
N SER A 58 -1.59 -4.84 -5.51
CA SER A 58 -2.15 -6.20 -5.65
C SER A 58 -2.56 -6.79 -4.30
N ILE A 59 -1.70 -6.68 -3.30
CA ILE A 59 -1.99 -7.18 -1.94
C ILE A 59 -3.21 -6.48 -1.34
N ALA A 60 -3.31 -5.16 -1.50
CA ALA A 60 -4.45 -4.39 -1.01
C ALA A 60 -5.74 -4.79 -1.74
N ALA A 61 -5.70 -4.90 -3.06
CA ALA A 61 -6.84 -5.28 -3.88
C ALA A 61 -7.33 -6.69 -3.52
N ASP A 62 -6.43 -7.67 -3.45
CA ASP A 62 -6.76 -9.06 -3.14
C ASP A 62 -7.24 -9.24 -1.71
N SER A 63 -6.65 -8.52 -0.75
CA SER A 63 -7.11 -8.56 0.65
C SER A 63 -8.52 -7.97 0.81
N LEU A 64 -8.82 -6.89 0.12
CA LEU A 64 -10.17 -6.30 0.11
C LEU A 64 -11.17 -7.20 -0.62
N SER A 65 -10.72 -7.86 -1.68
CA SER A 65 -11.51 -8.88 -2.40
C SER A 65 -11.82 -10.06 -1.48
N ALA A 66 -10.83 -10.61 -0.80
CA ALA A 66 -11.03 -11.68 0.19
C ALA A 66 -12.04 -11.27 1.27
N CYS A 67 -11.90 -10.07 1.84
CA CYS A 67 -12.84 -9.55 2.83
C CYS A 67 -14.27 -9.34 2.30
N LYS A 68 -14.44 -9.15 0.99
CA LYS A 68 -15.75 -8.94 0.35
C LYS A 68 -16.43 -10.23 -0.07
N TYR A 69 -15.67 -11.21 -0.59
CA TYR A 69 -16.21 -12.38 -1.27
C TYR A 69 -15.95 -13.70 -0.55
N ALA A 70 -15.00 -13.75 0.39
CA ALA A 70 -14.65 -14.93 1.16
C ALA A 70 -14.93 -14.77 2.65
N LYS A 71 -14.66 -15.81 3.43
CA LYS A 71 -14.69 -15.78 4.90
C LYS A 71 -13.28 -15.65 5.44
N VAL A 72 -12.99 -14.53 6.08
CA VAL A 72 -11.67 -14.24 6.64
C VAL A 72 -11.73 -14.38 8.16
N TYR A 73 -10.84 -15.18 8.71
CA TYR A 73 -10.68 -15.44 10.13
C TYR A 73 -9.32 -14.94 10.61
N PRO A 74 -9.25 -14.06 11.60
CA PRO A 74 -7.97 -13.65 12.17
C PRO A 74 -7.32 -14.82 12.93
N ILE A 75 -6.00 -14.88 12.88
CA ILE A 75 -5.17 -15.78 13.68
C ILE A 75 -4.48 -14.91 14.73
N TYR A 76 -4.73 -15.22 15.99
CA TYR A 76 -4.13 -14.52 17.11
C TYR A 76 -2.79 -15.12 17.48
N ASN A 77 -1.91 -14.33 18.09
CA ASN A 77 -0.55 -14.74 18.44
C ASN A 77 -0.54 -16.00 19.31
N LYS A 78 -1.45 -16.09 20.29
CA LYS A 78 -1.62 -17.27 21.15
C LYS A 78 -1.92 -18.56 20.38
N ASP A 79 -2.59 -18.46 19.23
CA ASP A 79 -3.05 -19.59 18.43
C ASP A 79 -2.10 -19.94 17.27
N ALA A 80 -1.19 -19.02 16.91
CA ALA A 80 -0.34 -19.14 15.73
C ALA A 80 0.50 -20.42 15.73
N LYS A 81 1.15 -20.76 16.86
CA LYS A 81 1.98 -21.96 16.98
C LYS A 81 1.22 -23.27 16.76
N THR A 82 -0.08 -23.29 17.00
CA THR A 82 -0.92 -24.47 16.89
C THR A 82 -1.79 -24.48 15.64
N THR A 83 -1.79 -23.38 14.88
CA THR A 83 -2.54 -23.26 13.64
C THR A 83 -1.68 -23.73 12.46
N PRO A 84 -2.04 -24.83 11.78
CA PRO A 84 -1.26 -25.39 10.69
C PRO A 84 -0.97 -24.36 9.58
N GLY A 85 0.32 -24.21 9.22
CA GLY A 85 0.79 -23.29 8.19
C GLY A 85 1.00 -21.85 8.63
N HIS A 86 0.77 -21.55 9.93
CA HIS A 86 0.92 -20.21 10.51
C HIS A 86 1.92 -20.15 11.68
N GLU A 87 2.66 -21.21 11.90
CA GLU A 87 3.60 -21.33 13.02
C GLU A 87 4.70 -20.25 12.98
N ASN A 88 5.10 -19.84 11.77
CA ASN A 88 6.11 -18.81 11.54
C ASN A 88 5.60 -17.37 11.75
N GLU A 89 4.29 -17.20 11.93
CA GLU A 89 3.69 -15.89 12.19
C GLU A 89 3.71 -15.52 13.67
N TYR A 90 3.97 -16.48 14.55
CA TYR A 90 4.12 -16.24 15.97
C TYR A 90 5.20 -15.20 16.26
N VAL A 91 4.89 -14.26 17.15
CA VAL A 91 5.79 -13.20 17.60
C VAL A 91 6.06 -13.37 19.08
N GLU A 92 7.30 -13.70 19.42
CA GLU A 92 7.73 -13.90 20.80
C GLU A 92 7.65 -12.59 21.60
N GLY A 93 7.02 -12.66 22.76
CA GLY A 93 6.85 -11.50 23.65
C GLY A 93 5.76 -10.50 23.22
N ALA A 94 5.03 -10.77 22.14
CA ALA A 94 3.88 -9.96 21.75
C ALA A 94 2.63 -10.38 22.53
N ASP A 95 1.64 -9.48 22.54
CA ASP A 95 0.32 -9.72 23.14
C ASP A 95 -0.33 -10.96 22.51
N ASP A 96 -0.94 -11.78 23.35
CA ASP A 96 -1.67 -12.99 22.95
C ASP A 96 -2.81 -12.69 21.98
N ASP A 97 -3.45 -11.54 22.11
CA ASP A 97 -4.56 -11.09 21.28
C ASP A 97 -4.13 -10.27 20.03
N LEU A 98 -2.81 -10.15 19.80
CA LEU A 98 -2.30 -9.57 18.56
C LEU A 98 -2.68 -10.46 17.38
N ILE A 99 -3.29 -9.87 16.34
CA ILE A 99 -3.53 -10.56 15.08
C ILE A 99 -2.22 -10.64 14.31
N VAL A 100 -1.76 -11.87 14.06
CA VAL A 100 -0.48 -12.13 13.37
C VAL A 100 -0.66 -12.76 11.99
N GLY A 101 -1.86 -13.25 11.68
CA GLY A 101 -2.16 -13.87 10.39
C GLY A 101 -3.65 -13.95 10.10
N TYR A 102 -3.96 -14.54 8.95
CA TYR A 102 -5.33 -14.73 8.50
C TYR A 102 -5.50 -16.09 7.83
N ARG A 103 -6.63 -16.74 8.11
CA ARG A 103 -7.11 -17.88 7.37
C ARG A 103 -8.33 -17.45 6.54
N THR A 104 -8.24 -17.64 5.23
CA THR A 104 -9.30 -17.27 4.29
C THR A 104 -9.91 -18.54 3.69
N GLU A 105 -11.23 -18.64 3.74
CA GLU A 105 -11.99 -19.78 3.23
C GLU A 105 -12.97 -19.34 2.13
N GLY A 106 -12.97 -20.05 1.03
CA GLY A 106 -13.78 -19.78 -0.16
C GLY A 106 -13.01 -19.05 -1.25
N ASP A 107 -13.56 -19.10 -2.46
CA ASP A 107 -12.98 -18.46 -3.63
C ASP A 107 -13.32 -16.97 -3.65
N PHE A 108 -12.38 -16.16 -4.09
CA PHE A 108 -12.56 -14.73 -4.31
C PHE A 108 -11.77 -14.28 -5.56
N PRO A 109 -12.23 -13.23 -6.26
CA PRO A 109 -11.52 -12.72 -7.42
C PRO A 109 -10.17 -12.14 -7.03
N LEU A 110 -9.14 -12.47 -7.80
CA LEU A 110 -7.77 -12.00 -7.63
C LEU A 110 -7.40 -11.01 -8.73
N TYR A 111 -6.68 -9.98 -8.37
CA TYR A 111 -6.15 -8.98 -9.29
C TYR A 111 -5.15 -9.60 -10.26
N GLY A 112 -5.24 -9.25 -11.54
CA GLY A 112 -4.40 -9.80 -12.60
C GLY A 112 -5.00 -10.99 -13.36
N ASN A 113 -6.24 -11.39 -13.02
CA ASN A 113 -6.93 -12.53 -13.66
C ASN A 113 -8.10 -12.12 -14.56
N ASP A 114 -8.07 -10.91 -15.12
CA ASP A 114 -9.11 -10.36 -16.00
C ASP A 114 -10.52 -10.48 -15.38
N ASP A 115 -10.62 -10.14 -14.09
CA ASP A 115 -11.88 -10.14 -13.34
C ASP A 115 -12.22 -8.72 -12.90
N ASP A 116 -13.24 -8.14 -13.53
CA ASP A 116 -13.71 -6.77 -13.25
C ASP A 116 -13.95 -6.50 -11.76
N ARG A 117 -14.32 -7.52 -10.99
CA ARG A 117 -14.59 -7.38 -9.55
C ARG A 117 -13.33 -7.06 -8.75
N ALA A 118 -12.19 -7.65 -9.13
CA ALA A 118 -10.89 -7.37 -8.53
C ALA A 118 -10.32 -6.05 -9.06
N ASP A 119 -10.47 -5.81 -10.37
CA ASP A 119 -9.99 -4.61 -11.04
C ASP A 119 -10.69 -3.35 -10.52
N ASP A 120 -12.00 -3.42 -10.28
CA ASP A 120 -12.75 -2.31 -9.68
C ASP A 120 -12.30 -1.99 -8.26
N ILE A 121 -11.88 -3.00 -7.49
CA ILE A 121 -11.28 -2.77 -6.17
C ILE A 121 -9.91 -2.09 -6.32
N ALA A 122 -9.06 -2.55 -7.23
CA ALA A 122 -7.75 -1.94 -7.50
C ALA A 122 -7.89 -0.48 -7.97
N LYS A 123 -8.79 -0.21 -8.91
CA LYS A 123 -9.13 1.14 -9.38
C LYS A 123 -9.62 2.03 -8.23
N TRP A 124 -10.46 1.48 -7.37
CA TRP A 124 -10.94 2.21 -6.19
C TRP A 124 -9.82 2.55 -5.21
N VAL A 125 -8.90 1.62 -4.93
CA VAL A 125 -7.72 1.86 -4.07
C VAL A 125 -6.89 3.02 -4.63
N VAL A 126 -6.50 2.95 -5.91
CA VAL A 126 -5.70 3.99 -6.57
C VAL A 126 -6.40 5.34 -6.55
N SER A 127 -7.70 5.37 -6.89
CA SER A 127 -8.50 6.59 -6.93
C SER A 127 -8.66 7.22 -5.56
N THR A 128 -8.80 6.40 -4.51
CA THR A 128 -8.95 6.88 -3.14
C THR A 128 -7.65 7.51 -2.65
N VAL A 129 -6.51 6.86 -2.82
CA VAL A 129 -5.19 7.42 -2.47
C VAL A 129 -4.96 8.74 -3.18
N MET A 130 -5.17 8.78 -4.50
CA MET A 130 -4.98 9.99 -5.29
C MET A 130 -5.94 11.10 -4.89
N GLY A 131 -7.18 10.77 -4.58
CA GLY A 131 -8.19 11.72 -4.10
C GLY A 131 -7.80 12.34 -2.76
N GLN A 132 -7.20 11.58 -1.84
CA GLN A 132 -6.70 12.09 -0.57
C GLN A 132 -5.49 13.02 -0.79
N VAL A 133 -4.49 12.56 -1.53
CA VAL A 133 -3.26 13.33 -1.78
C VAL A 133 -3.54 14.68 -2.47
N LYS A 134 -4.43 14.70 -3.47
CA LYS A 134 -4.78 15.93 -4.21
C LYS A 134 -5.43 17.04 -3.36
N ARG A 135 -6.00 16.69 -2.21
CA ARG A 135 -6.62 17.68 -1.32
C ARG A 135 -5.64 18.39 -0.38
N LEU A 136 -4.43 17.87 -0.28
CA LEU A 136 -3.45 18.32 0.69
C LEU A 136 -2.57 19.44 0.11
N PRO A 137 -2.18 20.43 0.94
CA PRO A 137 -1.27 21.47 0.51
C PRO A 137 0.11 20.88 0.25
N VAL A 138 0.68 21.21 -0.88
CA VAL A 138 2.00 20.76 -1.30
C VAL A 138 2.99 21.92 -1.36
N TYR A 139 4.22 21.65 -0.98
CA TYR A 139 5.28 22.65 -0.97
C TYR A 139 5.44 23.32 -2.34
N ARG A 140 5.46 24.67 -2.36
CA ARG A 140 5.52 25.51 -3.56
C ARG A 140 4.42 25.24 -4.58
N ASP A 141 3.23 24.89 -4.12
CA ASP A 141 2.05 24.64 -4.96
C ASP A 141 2.29 23.61 -6.08
N ALA A 142 3.19 22.65 -5.83
CA ALA A 142 3.41 21.57 -6.77
C ALA A 142 2.15 20.70 -6.95
N VAL A 143 1.94 20.20 -8.16
CA VAL A 143 0.80 19.35 -8.48
C VAL A 143 1.11 17.90 -8.10
N PRO A 144 0.36 17.29 -7.16
CA PRO A 144 0.56 15.88 -6.82
C PRO A 144 0.28 14.98 -8.02
N THR A 145 1.20 14.09 -8.30
CA THR A 145 1.06 13.02 -9.28
C THR A 145 1.24 11.68 -8.57
N GLN A 146 0.55 10.65 -9.02
CA GLN A 146 0.66 9.32 -8.44
C GLN A 146 1.40 8.38 -9.38
N SER A 147 2.28 7.57 -8.78
CA SER A 147 2.89 6.42 -9.45
C SER A 147 2.70 5.17 -8.60
N ILE A 148 2.63 4.02 -9.27
CA ILE A 148 2.68 2.71 -8.63
C ILE A 148 4.12 2.23 -8.74
N LEU A 149 4.79 2.10 -7.58
CA LEU A 149 6.24 1.97 -7.51
C LEU A 149 6.73 0.62 -8.03
N THR A 150 7.64 0.67 -9.00
CA THR A 150 8.38 -0.49 -9.52
C THR A 150 9.84 -0.37 -9.11
N ILE A 151 10.14 -0.69 -7.86
CA ILE A 151 11.48 -0.55 -7.26
C ILE A 151 11.83 -1.78 -6.41
N THR A 152 13.12 -1.98 -6.18
CA THR A 152 13.63 -3.10 -5.37
C THR A 152 13.28 -2.99 -3.88
N SER A 153 12.86 -1.83 -3.42
CA SER A 153 12.38 -1.61 -2.04
C SER A 153 11.13 -2.42 -1.68
N ASN A 154 10.44 -3.01 -2.66
CA ASN A 154 9.33 -3.94 -2.42
C ASN A 154 9.76 -5.14 -1.55
N VAL A 155 11.03 -5.55 -1.63
CA VAL A 155 11.62 -6.59 -0.76
C VAL A 155 11.67 -6.12 0.69
N GLU A 156 12.15 -4.91 0.93
CA GLU A 156 12.25 -4.34 2.28
C GLU A 156 10.86 -4.04 2.88
N TYR A 157 9.93 -3.58 2.06
CA TYR A 157 8.54 -3.40 2.49
C TYR A 157 7.90 -4.73 2.91
N GLY A 158 8.11 -5.79 2.13
CA GLY A 158 7.64 -7.13 2.48
C GLY A 158 8.21 -7.62 3.80
N LYS A 159 9.51 -7.45 4.03
CA LYS A 159 10.16 -7.84 5.31
C LYS A 159 9.52 -7.17 6.53
N ALA A 160 9.10 -5.91 6.39
CA ALA A 160 8.48 -5.13 7.46
C ALA A 160 6.97 -5.40 7.62
N THR A 161 6.37 -6.22 6.75
CA THR A 161 4.93 -6.39 6.67
C THR A 161 4.48 -7.75 7.18
N GLY A 162 3.34 -7.77 7.88
CA GLY A 162 2.69 -8.99 8.35
C GLY A 162 1.95 -9.75 7.25
N ALA A 163 1.22 -10.78 7.63
CA ALA A 163 0.34 -11.51 6.73
C ALA A 163 -0.95 -10.74 6.43
N PHE A 164 -1.57 -11.04 5.28
CA PHE A 164 -2.80 -10.39 4.82
C PHE A 164 -3.91 -11.40 4.48
N PRO A 165 -5.17 -10.94 4.45
CA PRO A 165 -6.33 -11.77 4.06
C PRO A 165 -6.24 -12.37 2.66
N SER A 166 -5.45 -11.79 1.75
CA SER A 166 -5.18 -12.34 0.41
C SER A 166 -4.45 -13.69 0.42
N GLY A 167 -3.87 -14.07 1.55
CA GLY A 167 -2.94 -15.19 1.66
C GLY A 167 -1.47 -14.79 1.56
N HIS A 168 -1.19 -13.48 1.40
CA HIS A 168 0.18 -12.96 1.47
C HIS A 168 0.79 -13.26 2.84
N LYS A 169 1.95 -13.90 2.83
CA LYS A 169 2.64 -14.34 4.06
C LYS A 169 3.52 -13.23 4.62
N LYS A 170 3.65 -13.19 5.94
CA LYS A 170 4.57 -12.31 6.65
C LYS A 170 5.97 -12.37 6.03
N GLY A 171 6.55 -11.22 5.76
CA GLY A 171 7.91 -11.09 5.25
C GLY A 171 8.09 -11.36 3.76
N THR A 172 7.04 -11.72 3.02
CA THR A 172 7.11 -11.94 1.58
C THR A 172 7.26 -10.59 0.85
N PRO A 173 8.14 -10.48 -0.16
CA PRO A 173 8.25 -9.27 -0.97
C PRO A 173 6.94 -8.90 -1.67
N TYR A 174 6.67 -7.60 -1.79
CA TYR A 174 5.55 -7.11 -2.59
C TYR A 174 5.81 -7.32 -4.07
N ALA A 175 4.74 -7.54 -4.84
CA ALA A 175 4.84 -7.46 -6.29
C ALA A 175 5.25 -6.05 -6.74
N PRO A 176 6.16 -5.92 -7.72
CA PRO A 176 6.61 -4.61 -8.17
C PRO A 176 5.54 -3.89 -9.02
N GLY A 177 5.34 -2.62 -8.75
CA GLY A 177 4.44 -1.77 -9.53
C GLY A 177 2.98 -2.22 -9.47
N ALA A 178 2.36 -2.26 -10.63
CA ALA A 178 0.97 -2.70 -10.81
C ALA A 178 0.85 -4.20 -11.12
N ASN A 179 1.93 -4.97 -10.98
CA ASN A 179 1.89 -6.40 -11.23
C ASN A 179 1.04 -7.12 -10.17
N PRO A 180 0.35 -8.21 -10.55
CA PRO A 180 -0.28 -9.10 -9.58
C PRO A 180 0.76 -9.78 -8.70
N GLU A 181 0.34 -10.36 -7.58
CA GLU A 181 1.22 -11.22 -6.78
C GLU A 181 1.66 -12.44 -7.58
N ASN A 182 2.83 -12.99 -7.25
CA ASN A 182 3.39 -14.14 -7.96
C ASN A 182 2.40 -15.30 -8.02
N GLY A 183 2.13 -15.77 -9.22
CA GLY A 183 1.22 -16.88 -9.49
C GLY A 183 -0.26 -16.49 -9.50
N MET A 184 -0.58 -15.20 -9.48
CA MET A 184 -1.96 -14.69 -9.49
C MET A 184 -2.34 -14.02 -10.82
N ASP A 185 -1.46 -14.01 -11.81
CA ASP A 185 -1.71 -13.45 -13.13
C ASP A 185 -2.47 -14.43 -14.03
N SER A 186 -3.38 -13.90 -14.83
CA SER A 186 -4.01 -14.64 -15.93
C SER A 186 -3.07 -14.76 -17.14
N HIS A 187 -3.28 -15.79 -17.91
CA HIS A 187 -2.58 -16.05 -19.17
C HIS A 187 -3.38 -15.55 -20.36
#